data_8a794f3e11f67bed24a181f3e63ed028
#
_entry.id   8a794f3e11f67bed24a181f3e63ed028
#
_cell.length_a   1.000
_cell.length_b   1.000
_cell.length_c   1.000
_cell.angle_alpha   90.00
_cell.angle_beta   90.00
_cell.angle_gamma   90.00
#
_symmetry.space_group_name_H-M   'P 1'
#
loop_
_entity.id
_entity.type
_entity.pdbx_description
1 polymer ?
#
loop_
_entity_poly.entity_id
_entity_poly.type
_entity_poly.pdbx_seq_one_letter_code
_entity_poly.pdbx_strand_id
1 'polypeptide(L)'
;DIARKFLNQKKDVFIEKPLTNTVEEALSLINLAKTNECIIQVGHIERFNPTINKLKELVDNPHYIEIERLAPFQARGTEVPVVLDLMVHDIDLILEMVNSPLESIQASGAKMMSNTIDLAHAHIKFQNGVVANLKSSRIAQNYVRKIRTYQKNFYSITDLMIPQIELYGLKHHNMFSEKLKSQEVETNTGLKTLYYEKFIPENKDALLEEINDFIHCINTRSKPNVDGQAGANALEIAL
;
A
#
# COMPACT_ATOMS: atom_id res chain seq x y z
N ASP A 1 19.50 -14.36 7.34
CA ASP A 1 20.07 -15.52 8.07
C ASP A 1 19.24 -16.01 9.25
N ILE A 2 18.61 -15.13 10.05
CA ILE A 2 17.79 -15.55 11.21
C ILE A 2 16.57 -16.34 10.73
N ALA A 3 15.78 -15.79 9.80
CA ALA A 3 14.59 -16.44 9.27
C ALA A 3 14.90 -17.84 8.73
N ARG A 4 15.99 -18.00 7.98
CA ARG A 4 16.44 -19.30 7.45
C ARG A 4 16.68 -20.34 8.56
N LYS A 5 17.24 -19.93 9.70
CA LYS A 5 17.47 -20.84 10.84
C LYS A 5 16.16 -21.36 11.41
N PHE A 6 15.15 -20.48 11.55
CA PHE A 6 13.83 -20.89 12.05
C PHE A 6 13.08 -21.76 11.05
N LEU A 7 13.10 -21.41 9.76
CA LEU A 7 12.48 -22.21 8.70
C LEU A 7 13.08 -23.62 8.62
N ASN A 8 14.42 -23.76 8.77
CA ASN A 8 15.08 -25.09 8.83
C ASN A 8 14.66 -25.91 10.05
N GLN A 9 14.19 -25.26 11.13
CA GLN A 9 13.64 -25.91 12.32
C GLN A 9 12.13 -26.12 12.22
N LYS A 10 11.55 -25.94 11.02
CA LYS A 10 10.10 -26.02 10.75
C LYS A 10 9.27 -25.06 11.60
N LYS A 11 9.78 -23.84 11.80
CA LYS A 11 9.06 -22.77 12.50
C LYS A 11 8.49 -21.79 11.47
N ASP A 12 7.23 -21.40 11.68
CA ASP A 12 6.60 -20.31 10.99
C ASP A 12 7.26 -18.98 11.39
N VAL A 13 7.36 -18.04 10.48
CA VAL A 13 8.08 -16.77 10.72
C VAL A 13 7.28 -15.56 10.28
N PHE A 14 7.26 -14.55 11.13
CA PHE A 14 6.85 -13.20 10.79
C PHE A 14 8.11 -12.36 10.56
N ILE A 15 8.19 -11.68 9.43
CA ILE A 15 9.38 -10.91 9.03
C ILE A 15 8.97 -9.48 8.72
N GLU A 16 9.58 -8.51 9.41
CA GLU A 16 9.40 -7.11 9.11
C GLU A 16 9.90 -6.74 7.70
N LYS A 17 9.29 -5.72 7.11
CA LYS A 17 9.73 -5.19 5.81
C LYS A 17 11.10 -4.48 5.91
N PRO A 18 11.93 -4.53 4.88
CA PRO A 18 11.79 -5.36 3.69
C PRO A 18 12.06 -6.84 4.03
N LEU A 19 11.43 -7.76 3.28
CA LEU A 19 11.57 -9.20 3.51
C LEU A 19 13.04 -9.65 3.55
N THR A 20 13.85 -9.13 2.62
CA THR A 20 15.29 -9.39 2.48
C THR A 20 15.98 -8.18 1.83
N ASN A 21 17.29 -8.27 1.60
CA ASN A 21 18.03 -7.24 0.87
C ASN A 21 17.95 -7.40 -0.65
N THR A 22 17.75 -8.63 -1.15
CA THR A 22 17.64 -8.92 -2.59
C THR A 22 16.45 -9.84 -2.88
N VAL A 23 15.97 -9.82 -4.12
CA VAL A 23 14.86 -10.67 -4.56
C VAL A 23 15.25 -12.15 -4.52
N GLU A 24 16.50 -12.48 -4.87
CA GLU A 24 17.01 -13.86 -4.84
C GLU A 24 16.97 -14.45 -3.41
N GLU A 25 17.33 -13.65 -2.42
CA GLU A 25 17.23 -14.05 -1.01
C GLU A 25 15.77 -14.29 -0.61
N ALA A 26 14.85 -13.41 -1.04
CA ALA A 26 13.41 -13.55 -0.77
C ALA A 26 12.88 -14.87 -1.37
N LEU A 27 13.15 -15.10 -2.65
CA LEU A 27 12.72 -16.31 -3.34
C LEU A 27 13.32 -17.58 -2.70
N SER A 28 14.58 -17.51 -2.25
CA SER A 28 15.22 -18.61 -1.52
C SER A 28 14.54 -18.91 -0.18
N LEU A 29 14.12 -17.88 0.57
CA LEU A 29 13.36 -18.07 1.83
C LEU A 29 11.97 -18.65 1.56
N ILE A 30 11.27 -18.17 0.53
CA ILE A 30 9.95 -18.66 0.13
C ILE A 30 10.02 -20.14 -0.23
N ASN A 31 11.01 -20.54 -1.05
CA ASN A 31 11.20 -21.93 -1.42
C ASN A 31 11.52 -22.83 -0.22
N LEU A 32 12.35 -22.33 0.71
CA LEU A 32 12.66 -23.05 1.95
C LEU A 32 11.43 -23.25 2.82
N ALA A 33 10.62 -22.20 2.98
CA ALA A 33 9.37 -22.26 3.75
C ALA A 33 8.41 -23.28 3.13
N LYS A 34 8.23 -23.24 1.80
CA LYS A 34 7.41 -24.22 1.06
C LYS A 34 7.88 -25.67 1.27
N THR A 35 9.19 -25.89 1.19
CA THR A 35 9.78 -27.25 1.37
C THR A 35 9.56 -27.77 2.80
N ASN A 36 9.59 -26.90 3.81
CA ASN A 36 9.43 -27.24 5.20
C ASN A 36 7.99 -27.10 5.71
N GLU A 37 7.03 -26.78 4.83
CA GLU A 37 5.62 -26.53 5.16
C GLU A 37 5.43 -25.42 6.20
N CYS A 38 6.30 -24.40 6.16
CA CYS A 38 6.26 -23.24 7.04
C CYS A 38 5.54 -22.06 6.39
N ILE A 39 4.96 -21.22 7.24
CA ILE A 39 4.33 -19.96 6.85
C ILE A 39 5.35 -18.83 6.98
N ILE A 40 5.40 -17.96 5.97
CA ILE A 40 6.04 -16.64 6.03
C ILE A 40 4.95 -15.59 5.91
N GLN A 41 4.87 -14.70 6.90
CA GLN A 41 4.13 -13.44 6.82
C GLN A 41 5.10 -12.28 6.82
N VAL A 42 4.86 -11.27 5.98
CA VAL A 42 5.71 -10.08 5.87
C VAL A 42 4.99 -8.87 6.47
N GLY A 43 5.71 -8.06 7.24
CA GLY A 43 5.20 -6.91 7.99
C GLY A 43 4.82 -5.71 7.12
N HIS A 44 3.85 -5.87 6.21
CA HIS A 44 3.23 -4.76 5.49
C HIS A 44 1.95 -4.31 6.21
N ILE A 45 2.14 -3.68 7.35
CA ILE A 45 1.08 -3.28 8.31
C ILE A 45 -0.06 -2.46 7.67
N GLU A 46 0.21 -1.70 6.61
CA GLU A 46 -0.82 -0.88 5.95
C GLU A 46 -1.95 -1.73 5.33
N ARG A 47 -1.72 -3.00 5.02
CA ARG A 47 -2.77 -3.93 4.57
C ARG A 47 -3.80 -4.26 5.65
N PHE A 48 -3.45 -4.04 6.91
CA PHE A 48 -4.33 -4.23 8.07
C PHE A 48 -4.94 -2.91 8.56
N ASN A 49 -4.59 -1.79 7.91
CA ASN A 49 -5.13 -0.49 8.23
C ASN A 49 -6.63 -0.43 7.86
N PRO A 50 -7.55 -0.14 8.83
CA PRO A 50 -8.99 -0.14 8.56
C PRO A 50 -9.40 0.88 7.49
N THR A 51 -8.64 1.98 7.35
CA THR A 51 -8.88 2.98 6.30
C THR A 51 -8.55 2.41 4.92
N ILE A 52 -7.47 1.63 4.80
CA ILE A 52 -7.11 0.94 3.56
C ILE A 52 -8.14 -0.14 3.21
N ASN A 53 -8.57 -0.93 4.20
CA ASN A 53 -9.58 -1.96 3.99
C ASN A 53 -10.89 -1.34 3.50
N LYS A 54 -11.30 -0.21 4.09
CA LYS A 54 -12.48 0.52 3.63
C LYS A 54 -12.29 1.12 2.23
N LEU A 55 -11.11 1.66 1.91
CA LEU A 55 -10.80 2.15 0.56
C LEU A 55 -10.95 1.05 -0.49
N LYS A 56 -10.46 -0.16 -0.21
CA LYS A 56 -10.56 -1.32 -1.11
C LYS A 56 -12.01 -1.75 -1.37
N GLU A 57 -12.92 -1.60 -0.40
CA GLU A 57 -14.35 -1.84 -0.60
C GLU A 57 -14.99 -0.80 -1.53
N LEU A 58 -14.47 0.44 -1.54
CA LEU A 58 -15.02 1.58 -2.28
C LEU A 58 -14.43 1.71 -3.69
N VAL A 59 -13.25 1.14 -3.93
CA VAL A 59 -12.51 1.27 -5.20
C VAL A 59 -12.45 -0.09 -5.89
N ASP A 60 -13.11 -0.21 -7.03
CA ASP A 60 -13.19 -1.46 -7.79
C ASP A 60 -12.19 -1.49 -8.97
N ASN A 61 -12.22 -0.50 -9.83
CA ASN A 61 -11.37 -0.44 -11.03
C ASN A 61 -10.75 0.95 -11.18
N PRO A 62 -9.70 1.30 -10.42
CA PRO A 62 -9.06 2.59 -10.56
C PRO A 62 -8.39 2.70 -11.93
N HIS A 63 -8.51 3.87 -12.57
CA HIS A 63 -7.74 4.21 -13.78
C HIS A 63 -6.41 4.86 -13.41
N TYR A 64 -6.41 5.58 -12.27
CA TYR A 64 -5.26 6.34 -11.83
C TYR A 64 -5.21 6.37 -10.30
N ILE A 65 -4.00 6.19 -9.75
CA ILE A 65 -3.73 6.20 -8.32
C ILE A 65 -2.60 7.18 -8.04
N GLU A 66 -2.75 8.03 -7.06
CA GLU A 66 -1.68 8.87 -6.53
C GLU A 66 -1.48 8.56 -5.06
N ILE A 67 -0.23 8.32 -4.66
CA ILE A 67 0.12 8.14 -3.25
C ILE A 67 1.24 9.11 -2.87
N GLU A 68 1.04 9.81 -1.77
CA GLU A 68 2.00 10.74 -1.20
C GLU A 68 2.28 10.35 0.24
N ARG A 69 3.55 9.98 0.51
CA ARG A 69 4.06 9.60 1.83
C ARG A 69 5.26 10.46 2.20
N LEU A 70 5.01 11.44 3.05
CA LEU A 70 6.00 12.41 3.47
C LEU A 70 6.24 12.32 4.97
N ALA A 71 7.49 12.46 5.38
CA ALA A 71 7.89 12.48 6.79
C ALA A 71 8.93 13.59 7.04
N PRO A 72 8.96 14.22 8.23
CA PRO A 72 10.07 15.05 8.65
C PRO A 72 11.37 14.26 8.76
N PHE A 73 12.49 14.94 8.52
CA PHE A 73 13.80 14.30 8.60
C PHE A 73 14.10 13.80 10.02
N GLN A 74 14.54 12.56 10.09
CA GLN A 74 15.08 11.94 11.29
C GLN A 74 16.43 11.32 10.95
N ALA A 75 17.44 11.50 11.83
CA ALA A 75 18.76 10.94 11.60
C ALA A 75 18.78 9.40 11.63
N ARG A 76 17.85 8.78 12.35
CA ARG A 76 17.69 7.32 12.43
C ARG A 76 17.09 6.76 11.12
N GLY A 77 17.63 5.66 10.62
CA GLY A 77 17.11 4.97 9.43
C GLY A 77 17.56 5.58 8.09
N THR A 78 18.52 6.54 8.12
CA THR A 78 19.03 7.20 6.90
C THR A 78 20.01 6.34 6.11
N GLU A 79 20.45 5.22 6.65
CA GLU A 79 21.26 4.20 5.96
C GLU A 79 20.46 3.46 4.88
N VAL A 80 19.13 3.46 4.97
CA VAL A 80 18.22 2.82 4.00
C VAL A 80 17.61 3.89 3.08
N PRO A 81 17.56 3.70 1.74
CA PRO A 81 16.88 4.62 0.83
C PRO A 81 15.40 4.78 1.18
N VAL A 82 14.84 5.99 0.96
CA VAL A 82 13.41 6.29 1.22
C VAL A 82 12.46 5.35 0.49
N VAL A 83 12.89 4.76 -0.62
CA VAL A 83 12.09 3.77 -1.37
C VAL A 83 11.84 2.53 -0.53
N LEU A 84 12.89 1.94 0.06
CA LEU A 84 12.78 0.75 0.90
C LEU A 84 12.25 1.05 2.30
N ASP A 85 12.37 2.30 2.77
CA ASP A 85 11.86 2.70 4.08
C ASP A 85 10.38 3.08 4.04
N LEU A 86 9.99 3.97 3.12
CA LEU A 86 8.65 4.56 3.04
C LEU A 86 7.84 4.06 1.84
N MET A 87 8.40 4.16 0.61
CA MET A 87 7.64 3.90 -0.62
C MET A 87 7.23 2.43 -0.77
N VAL A 88 7.97 1.50 -0.20
CA VAL A 88 7.68 0.06 -0.25
C VAL A 88 6.28 -0.29 0.30
N HIS A 89 5.79 0.47 1.28
CA HIS A 89 4.41 0.31 1.77
C HIS A 89 3.37 0.68 0.70
N ASP A 90 3.65 1.73 -0.06
CA ASP A 90 2.75 2.23 -1.10
C ASP A 90 2.83 1.34 -2.34
N ILE A 91 4.01 0.80 -2.64
CA ILE A 91 4.21 -0.21 -3.68
C ILE A 91 3.39 -1.46 -3.37
N ASP A 92 3.46 -1.97 -2.14
CA ASP A 92 2.67 -3.12 -1.71
C ASP A 92 1.15 -2.88 -1.85
N LEU A 93 0.68 -1.70 -1.45
CA LEU A 93 -0.73 -1.33 -1.57
C LEU A 93 -1.20 -1.27 -3.03
N ILE A 94 -0.43 -0.66 -3.95
CA ILE A 94 -0.85 -0.60 -5.36
C ILE A 94 -0.83 -1.97 -6.02
N LEU A 95 0.10 -2.87 -5.67
CA LEU A 95 0.13 -4.23 -6.18
C LEU A 95 -1.12 -5.01 -5.77
N GLU A 96 -1.60 -4.82 -4.54
CA GLU A 96 -2.82 -5.43 -4.07
C GLU A 96 -4.06 -4.85 -4.77
N MET A 97 -4.13 -3.51 -4.90
CA MET A 97 -5.30 -2.82 -5.46
C MET A 97 -5.46 -3.00 -6.96
N VAL A 98 -4.36 -3.11 -7.71
CA VAL A 98 -4.41 -3.11 -9.18
C VAL A 98 -4.54 -4.51 -9.77
N ASN A 99 -4.03 -5.54 -9.10
CA ASN A 99 -4.09 -6.95 -9.54
C ASN A 99 -3.84 -7.16 -11.05
N SER A 100 -2.77 -6.55 -11.57
CA SER A 100 -2.36 -6.65 -12.97
C SER A 100 -0.83 -6.66 -13.05
N PRO A 101 -0.24 -7.37 -14.04
CA PRO A 101 1.19 -7.32 -14.24
C PRO A 101 1.68 -5.91 -14.55
N LEU A 102 2.92 -5.63 -14.14
CA LEU A 102 3.61 -4.41 -14.51
C LEU A 102 3.83 -4.32 -16.02
N GLU A 103 3.68 -3.12 -16.58
CA GLU A 103 4.10 -2.78 -17.95
C GLU A 103 5.42 -2.01 -17.94
N SER A 104 5.52 -0.96 -17.11
CA SER A 104 6.74 -0.14 -17.02
C SER A 104 6.82 0.64 -15.71
N ILE A 105 8.07 0.97 -15.32
CA ILE A 105 8.37 1.86 -14.20
C ILE A 105 9.32 2.95 -14.69
N GLN A 106 9.04 4.19 -14.30
CA GLN A 106 9.95 5.32 -14.43
C GLN A 106 10.11 5.95 -13.05
N ALA A 107 11.33 6.01 -12.55
CA ALA A 107 11.59 6.55 -11.22
C ALA A 107 12.71 7.58 -11.23
N SER A 108 12.65 8.49 -10.28
CA SER A 108 13.69 9.48 -10.00
C SER A 108 13.82 9.69 -8.50
N GLY A 109 15.02 10.03 -8.05
CA GLY A 109 15.28 10.28 -6.64
C GLY A 109 16.43 11.24 -6.42
N ALA A 110 16.47 11.83 -5.23
CA ALA A 110 17.52 12.77 -4.83
C ALA A 110 18.03 12.48 -3.42
N LYS A 111 19.34 12.67 -3.24
CA LYS A 111 20.02 12.72 -1.93
C LYS A 111 20.10 14.18 -1.52
N MET A 112 19.67 14.53 -0.32
CA MET A 112 19.67 15.91 0.15
C MET A 112 20.21 16.07 1.56
N MET A 113 19.77 15.24 2.49
CA MET A 113 20.10 15.32 3.91
C MET A 113 20.92 14.12 4.39
N SER A 114 20.92 13.02 3.63
CA SER A 114 21.65 11.79 3.94
C SER A 114 22.50 11.30 2.77
N ASN A 115 23.25 10.21 2.99
CA ASN A 115 24.05 9.55 1.94
C ASN A 115 23.23 8.63 1.02
N THR A 116 21.96 8.42 1.34
CA THR A 116 21.01 7.62 0.54
C THR A 116 19.97 8.52 -0.11
N ILE A 117 19.05 7.96 -0.89
CA ILE A 117 17.95 8.71 -1.51
C ILE A 117 16.95 9.11 -0.42
N ASP A 118 16.69 10.43 -0.28
CA ASP A 118 15.79 11.03 0.71
C ASP A 118 14.43 11.41 0.13
N LEU A 119 14.36 11.60 -1.18
CA LEU A 119 13.15 11.90 -1.96
C LEU A 119 13.11 11.00 -3.18
N ALA A 120 11.97 10.38 -3.44
CA ALA A 120 11.74 9.58 -4.64
C ALA A 120 10.36 9.81 -5.22
N HIS A 121 10.28 9.77 -6.55
CA HIS A 121 9.07 9.70 -7.34
C HIS A 121 9.12 8.48 -8.23
N ALA A 122 7.99 7.77 -8.35
CA ALA A 122 7.83 6.66 -9.27
C ALA A 122 6.52 6.79 -10.04
N HIS A 123 6.60 6.59 -11.34
CA HIS A 123 5.48 6.46 -12.27
C HIS A 123 5.43 5.00 -12.71
N ILE A 124 4.37 4.31 -12.35
CA ILE A 124 4.20 2.87 -12.55
C ILE A 124 2.99 2.65 -13.44
N LYS A 125 3.17 1.95 -14.56
CA LYS A 125 2.11 1.58 -15.48
C LYS A 125 1.89 0.08 -15.47
N PHE A 126 0.62 -0.33 -15.43
CA PHE A 126 0.19 -1.71 -15.44
C PHE A 126 -0.39 -2.11 -16.80
N GLN A 127 -0.35 -3.40 -17.14
CA GLN A 127 -0.82 -3.92 -18.43
C GLN A 127 -2.32 -3.70 -18.66
N ASN A 128 -3.12 -3.61 -17.58
CA ASN A 128 -4.54 -3.28 -17.69
C ASN A 128 -4.81 -1.77 -17.91
N GLY A 129 -3.74 -0.97 -18.10
CA GLY A 129 -3.82 0.47 -18.37
C GLY A 129 -3.88 1.35 -17.11
N VAL A 130 -3.94 0.79 -15.91
CA VAL A 130 -3.86 1.56 -14.66
C VAL A 130 -2.49 2.21 -14.52
N VAL A 131 -2.50 3.45 -14.06
CA VAL A 131 -1.28 4.22 -13.76
C VAL A 131 -1.25 4.58 -12.27
N ALA A 132 -0.11 4.36 -11.61
CA ALA A 132 0.13 4.80 -10.25
C ALA A 132 1.32 5.77 -10.17
N ASN A 133 1.14 6.90 -9.49
CA ASN A 133 2.21 7.83 -9.16
C ASN A 133 2.47 7.82 -7.66
N LEU A 134 3.68 7.50 -7.31
CA LEU A 134 4.14 7.44 -5.92
C LEU A 134 5.13 8.57 -5.65
N LYS A 135 4.97 9.23 -4.52
CA LYS A 135 5.91 10.23 -4.01
C LYS A 135 6.23 9.94 -2.56
N SER A 136 7.50 9.70 -2.26
CA SER A 136 7.96 9.51 -0.90
C SER A 136 9.11 10.45 -0.56
N SER A 137 9.07 11.06 0.62
CA SER A 137 10.12 11.97 1.10
C SER A 137 10.26 11.87 2.61
N ARG A 138 11.51 11.87 3.08
CA ARG A 138 11.86 12.01 4.50
C ARG A 138 12.36 13.41 4.87
N ILE A 139 12.15 14.40 4.00
CA ILE A 139 12.62 15.80 4.17
C ILE A 139 11.46 16.81 4.09
N ALA A 140 10.28 16.42 4.53
CA ALA A 140 9.10 17.29 4.60
C ALA A 140 8.99 18.00 5.97
N GLN A 141 8.19 19.05 6.05
CA GLN A 141 7.90 19.71 7.32
C GLN A 141 6.90 18.92 8.19
N ASN A 142 5.94 18.27 7.53
CA ASN A 142 4.86 17.55 8.20
C ASN A 142 4.73 16.14 7.64
N TYR A 143 4.16 15.26 8.46
CA TYR A 143 3.74 13.94 7.98
C TYR A 143 2.55 14.08 7.03
N VAL A 144 2.63 13.40 5.88
CA VAL A 144 1.54 13.23 4.93
C VAL A 144 1.47 11.77 4.56
N ARG A 145 0.27 11.20 4.59
CA ARG A 145 -0.02 9.85 4.06
C ARG A 145 -1.37 9.94 3.36
N LYS A 146 -1.36 10.25 2.07
CA LYS A 146 -2.57 10.45 1.27
C LYS A 146 -2.59 9.56 0.06
N ILE A 147 -3.76 8.99 -0.22
CA ILE A 147 -4.04 8.20 -1.41
C ILE A 147 -5.20 8.86 -2.14
N ARG A 148 -5.04 9.10 -3.44
CA ARG A 148 -6.13 9.52 -4.32
C ARG A 148 -6.34 8.44 -5.36
N THR A 149 -7.59 8.02 -5.54
CA THR A 149 -7.94 7.07 -6.59
C THR A 149 -8.96 7.68 -7.52
N TYR A 150 -8.75 7.50 -8.81
CA TYR A 150 -9.63 8.02 -9.85
C TYR A 150 -10.17 6.84 -10.66
N GLN A 151 -11.48 6.77 -10.76
CA GLN A 151 -12.16 5.76 -11.57
C GLN A 151 -13.35 6.37 -12.29
N LYS A 152 -14.01 5.59 -13.14
CA LYS A 152 -15.11 6.12 -13.97
C LYS A 152 -16.22 6.72 -13.09
N ASN A 153 -16.46 8.02 -13.25
CA ASN A 153 -17.50 8.83 -12.60
C ASN A 153 -17.27 9.14 -11.11
N PHE A 154 -16.21 8.69 -10.47
CA PHE A 154 -15.90 9.15 -9.11
C PHE A 154 -14.41 9.09 -8.77
N TYR A 155 -14.00 9.83 -7.75
CA TYR A 155 -12.67 9.75 -7.18
C TYR A 155 -12.74 9.76 -5.65
N SER A 156 -11.69 9.27 -5.01
CA SER A 156 -11.54 9.32 -3.57
C SER A 156 -10.29 10.07 -3.14
N ILE A 157 -10.37 10.68 -1.96
CA ILE A 157 -9.23 11.22 -1.21
C ILE A 157 -9.21 10.49 0.13
N THR A 158 -8.17 9.71 0.36
CA THR A 158 -7.95 8.96 1.60
C THR A 158 -6.81 9.61 2.37
N ASP A 159 -7.03 9.95 3.63
CA ASP A 159 -6.01 10.45 4.54
C ASP A 159 -5.78 9.39 5.64
N LEU A 160 -4.55 8.88 5.74
CA LEU A 160 -4.17 7.88 6.74
C LEU A 160 -3.62 8.51 8.02
N MET A 161 -3.30 9.81 8.01
CA MET A 161 -2.90 10.55 9.22
C MET A 161 -4.12 11.00 10.04
N ILE A 162 -5.21 11.31 9.33
CA ILE A 162 -6.53 11.58 9.90
C ILE A 162 -7.46 10.55 9.27
N PRO A 163 -7.64 9.35 9.87
CA PRO A 163 -8.31 8.23 9.24
C PRO A 163 -9.67 8.60 8.67
N GLN A 164 -9.72 8.88 7.38
CA GLN A 164 -10.93 9.26 6.65
C GLN A 164 -10.80 9.02 5.16
N ILE A 165 -11.95 8.82 4.50
CA ILE A 165 -12.07 8.73 3.05
C ILE A 165 -13.15 9.71 2.60
N GLU A 166 -12.79 10.61 1.70
CA GLU A 166 -13.73 11.50 1.02
C GLU A 166 -13.99 10.95 -0.38
N LEU A 167 -15.27 10.77 -0.71
CA LEU A 167 -15.74 10.26 -1.99
C LEU A 167 -16.48 11.36 -2.74
N TYR A 168 -16.14 11.53 -4.01
CA TYR A 168 -16.78 12.47 -4.93
C TYR A 168 -17.21 11.73 -6.19
N GLY A 169 -18.48 11.81 -6.57
CA GLY A 169 -19.04 11.10 -7.71
C GLY A 169 -20.01 11.90 -8.55
N LEU A 170 -20.03 11.66 -9.86
CA LEU A 170 -21.00 12.24 -10.81
C LEU A 170 -22.26 11.41 -10.99
N LYS A 171 -22.31 10.24 -10.40
CA LYS A 171 -23.49 9.35 -10.34
C LYS A 171 -23.69 8.89 -8.92
N HIS A 172 -24.96 8.71 -8.56
CA HIS A 172 -25.29 8.00 -7.33
C HIS A 172 -24.75 6.58 -7.45
N HIS A 173 -23.81 6.22 -6.57
CA HIS A 173 -23.25 4.89 -6.46
C HIS A 173 -23.93 4.18 -5.29
N ASN A 174 -24.14 2.88 -5.38
CA ASN A 174 -24.81 2.10 -4.32
C ASN A 174 -24.08 2.12 -2.96
N MET A 175 -22.84 2.62 -2.94
CA MET A 175 -22.05 2.80 -1.73
C MET A 175 -22.31 4.11 -1.00
N PHE A 176 -22.98 5.08 -1.62
CA PHE A 176 -23.37 6.31 -0.95
C PHE A 176 -24.52 6.07 0.01
N SER A 177 -24.42 6.62 1.22
CA SER A 177 -25.50 6.53 2.21
C SER A 177 -26.66 7.48 1.87
N GLU A 178 -27.80 7.33 2.57
CA GLU A 178 -28.93 8.26 2.45
C GLU A 178 -28.61 9.70 2.94
N LYS A 179 -27.48 9.89 3.66
CA LYS A 179 -27.04 11.21 4.18
C LYS A 179 -26.08 11.96 3.25
N LEU A 180 -26.06 11.57 2.02
CA LEU A 180 -25.28 12.08 0.92
C LEU A 180 -25.50 13.59 0.74
N LYS A 181 -24.39 14.34 0.60
CA LYS A 181 -24.44 15.72 0.14
C LYS A 181 -24.36 15.74 -1.37
N SER A 182 -25.11 16.62 -2.01
CA SER A 182 -25.04 16.81 -3.46
C SER A 182 -25.03 18.29 -3.82
N GLN A 183 -24.37 18.59 -4.94
CA GLN A 183 -24.28 19.95 -5.52
C GLN A 183 -24.43 19.84 -7.01
N GLU A 184 -25.21 20.73 -7.60
CA GLU A 184 -25.27 20.89 -9.04
C GLU A 184 -24.06 21.66 -9.55
N VAL A 185 -23.42 21.12 -10.59
CA VAL A 185 -22.24 21.72 -11.24
C VAL A 185 -22.51 21.85 -12.73
N GLU A 186 -22.37 23.06 -13.25
CA GLU A 186 -22.46 23.33 -14.67
C GLU A 186 -21.17 22.82 -15.36
N THR A 187 -21.33 22.04 -16.43
CA THR A 187 -20.22 21.51 -17.24
C THR A 187 -20.44 21.85 -18.71
N ASN A 188 -19.41 21.69 -19.54
CA ASN A 188 -19.53 21.86 -21.00
C ASN A 188 -20.48 20.86 -21.67
N THR A 189 -20.94 19.83 -20.94
CA THR A 189 -21.92 18.84 -21.39
C THR A 189 -23.28 18.96 -20.68
N GLY A 190 -23.52 20.09 -19.98
CA GLY A 190 -24.74 20.38 -19.23
C GLY A 190 -24.60 20.28 -17.72
N LEU A 191 -25.71 20.45 -17.02
CA LEU A 191 -25.79 20.38 -15.58
C LEU A 191 -25.57 18.94 -15.10
N LYS A 192 -24.69 18.75 -14.12
CA LYS A 192 -24.42 17.45 -13.50
C LYS A 192 -24.52 17.57 -11.99
N THR A 193 -24.99 16.53 -11.33
CA THR A 193 -25.00 16.43 -9.87
C THR A 193 -23.69 15.80 -9.41
N LEU A 194 -22.92 16.52 -8.60
CA LEU A 194 -21.76 16.02 -7.89
C LEU A 194 -22.21 15.57 -6.51
N TYR A 195 -21.96 14.32 -6.19
CA TYR A 195 -22.21 13.71 -4.89
C TYR A 195 -20.93 13.70 -4.06
N TYR A 196 -21.06 13.91 -2.75
CA TYR A 196 -19.97 13.88 -1.79
C TYR A 196 -20.35 13.10 -0.56
N GLU A 197 -19.48 12.22 -0.12
CA GLU A 197 -19.61 11.54 1.16
C GLU A 197 -18.27 11.39 1.84
N LYS A 198 -18.28 11.43 3.17
CA LYS A 198 -17.10 11.21 4.01
C LYS A 198 -17.31 9.97 4.86
N PHE A 199 -16.36 9.04 4.75
CA PHE A 199 -16.29 7.83 5.56
C PHE A 199 -15.21 7.99 6.62
N ILE A 200 -15.55 7.64 7.86
CA ILE A 200 -14.62 7.53 8.97
C ILE A 200 -14.61 6.05 9.35
N PRO A 201 -13.54 5.30 9.04
CA PRO A 201 -13.44 3.89 9.39
C PRO A 201 -13.44 3.67 10.90
N GLU A 202 -13.79 2.46 11.32
CA GLU A 202 -13.63 2.06 12.71
C GLU A 202 -12.16 2.16 13.14
N ASN A 203 -11.94 2.59 14.38
CA ASN A 203 -10.59 2.62 14.94
C ASN A 203 -10.19 1.20 15.39
N LYS A 204 -9.34 0.54 14.58
CA LYS A 204 -8.75 -0.77 14.91
C LYS A 204 -7.24 -0.65 14.91
N ASP A 205 -6.60 -1.40 15.78
CA ASP A 205 -5.15 -1.49 15.85
C ASP A 205 -4.64 -2.40 14.71
N ALA A 206 -4.03 -1.79 13.69
CA ALA A 206 -3.52 -2.51 12.53
C ALA A 206 -2.42 -3.54 12.90
N LEU A 207 -1.59 -3.25 13.92
CA LEU A 207 -0.57 -4.19 14.39
C LEU A 207 -1.20 -5.42 15.05
N LEU A 208 -2.24 -5.20 15.85
CA LEU A 208 -2.97 -6.31 16.47
C LEU A 208 -3.66 -7.17 15.40
N GLU A 209 -4.30 -6.57 14.40
CA GLU A 209 -4.93 -7.30 13.29
C GLU A 209 -3.89 -8.10 12.49
N GLU A 210 -2.72 -7.52 12.23
CA GLU A 210 -1.61 -8.19 11.54
C GLU A 210 -1.09 -9.41 12.30
N ILE A 211 -0.89 -9.29 13.61
CA ILE A 211 -0.46 -10.38 14.47
C ILE A 211 -1.54 -11.46 14.56
N ASN A 212 -2.82 -11.07 14.67
CA ASN A 212 -3.94 -11.99 14.71
C ASN A 212 -4.07 -12.78 13.40
N ASP A 213 -3.85 -12.16 12.24
CA ASP A 213 -3.80 -12.85 10.94
C ASP A 213 -2.71 -13.93 10.94
N PHE A 214 -1.50 -13.60 11.41
CA PHE A 214 -0.40 -14.55 11.49
C PHE A 214 -0.74 -15.74 12.41
N ILE A 215 -1.26 -15.49 13.62
CA ILE A 215 -1.66 -16.53 14.56
C ILE A 215 -2.77 -17.40 13.97
N HIS A 216 -3.76 -16.79 13.31
CA HIS A 216 -4.83 -17.50 12.62
C HIS A 216 -4.26 -18.44 11.55
N CYS A 217 -3.36 -17.93 10.70
CA CYS A 217 -2.73 -18.71 9.62
C CYS A 217 -1.90 -19.88 10.16
N ILE A 218 -1.17 -19.69 11.27
CA ILE A 218 -0.45 -20.78 11.94
C ILE A 218 -1.42 -21.89 12.38
N ASN A 219 -2.52 -21.52 13.02
CA ASN A 219 -3.47 -22.48 13.57
C ASN A 219 -4.27 -23.24 12.51
N THR A 220 -4.61 -22.56 11.41
CA THR A 220 -5.45 -23.11 10.33
C THR A 220 -4.65 -23.63 9.16
N ARG A 221 -3.33 -23.35 9.10
CA ARG A 221 -2.44 -23.57 7.95
C ARG A 221 -2.94 -22.89 6.69
N SER A 222 -3.68 -21.80 6.81
CA SER A 222 -4.12 -20.96 5.71
C SER A 222 -3.00 -20.02 5.24
N LYS A 223 -3.17 -19.46 4.05
CA LYS A 223 -2.25 -18.48 3.47
C LYS A 223 -2.42 -17.12 4.19
N PRO A 224 -1.34 -16.47 4.65
CA PRO A 224 -1.40 -15.12 5.21
C PRO A 224 -1.89 -14.08 4.19
N ASN A 225 -2.51 -13.02 4.70
CA ASN A 225 -2.90 -11.86 3.89
C ASN A 225 -1.69 -11.23 3.18
N VAL A 226 -0.56 -11.19 3.87
CA VAL A 226 0.74 -10.73 3.31
C VAL A 226 1.75 -11.88 3.38
N ASP A 227 1.71 -12.77 2.39
CA ASP A 227 2.67 -13.87 2.32
C ASP A 227 4.05 -13.44 1.83
N GLY A 228 5.00 -14.38 1.82
CA GLY A 228 6.36 -14.13 1.34
C GLY A 228 6.41 -13.65 -0.11
N GLN A 229 5.48 -14.12 -0.98
CA GLN A 229 5.44 -13.70 -2.39
C GLN A 229 5.01 -12.23 -2.53
N ALA A 230 4.04 -11.78 -1.74
CA ALA A 230 3.64 -10.37 -1.70
C ALA A 230 4.81 -9.48 -1.28
N GLY A 231 5.55 -9.87 -0.22
CA GLY A 231 6.76 -9.15 0.19
C GLY A 231 7.87 -9.16 -0.86
N ALA A 232 8.08 -10.28 -1.57
CA ALA A 232 9.06 -10.37 -2.66
C ALA A 232 8.68 -9.48 -3.85
N ASN A 233 7.41 -9.44 -4.24
CA ASN A 233 6.92 -8.60 -5.33
C ASN A 233 7.08 -7.09 -5.01
N ALA A 234 6.78 -6.69 -3.77
CA ALA A 234 6.98 -5.31 -3.33
C ALA A 234 8.47 -4.93 -3.31
N LEU A 235 9.33 -5.84 -2.88
CA LEU A 235 10.79 -5.65 -2.87
C LEU A 235 11.35 -5.53 -4.30
N GLU A 236 10.91 -6.37 -5.24
CA GLU A 236 11.35 -6.36 -6.64
C GLU A 236 11.10 -4.99 -7.30
N ILE A 237 9.95 -4.38 -7.02
CA ILE A 237 9.63 -3.06 -7.56
C ILE A 237 10.40 -1.95 -6.85
N ALA A 238 10.73 -2.14 -5.58
CA ALA A 238 11.43 -1.14 -4.77
C ALA A 238 12.93 -1.05 -5.07
N LEU A 239 13.55 -2.11 -5.61
CA LEU A 239 14.96 -2.18 -6.01
C LEU A 239 15.19 -1.69 -7.43
#